data_02c5afe2c9fd6ea4f88b21e72650e281
#
_entry.id   02c5afe2c9fd6ea4f88b21e72650e281
#
_cell.length_a   1.000
_cell.length_b   1.000
_cell.length_c   1.000
_cell.angle_alpha   90.00
_cell.angle_beta   90.00
_cell.angle_gamma   90.00
#
_symmetry.space_group_name_H-M   'P 1'
#
loop_
_entity.id
_entity.type
_entity.pdbx_description
1 polymer ?
#
loop_
_entity_poly.entity_id
_entity_poly.type
_entity_poly.pdbx_seq_one_letter_code
_entity_poly.pdbx_strand_id
1 'polypeptide(L)'
;MVREAVYEDLKEILELYLDLHEKEIPEESEHLESVWRQIITDKNHYLIVNVQQDRIVSSCVCVIIPNLTRNVRPYAFIENVVTLSGFRGRGYATECLDYARNIAEQNNCYKMMLLTGAKDQKTLDFYKRAGYNSEDKTAFIQWIKP
;
A
#
# COMPACT_ATOMS: atom_id res chain seq x y z
N MET A 1 -12.61 5.69 8.49
CA MET A 1 -12.89 4.24 8.50
C MET A 1 -11.95 3.54 7.52
N VAL A 2 -11.21 2.56 8.01
CA VAL A 2 -10.30 1.77 7.16
C VAL A 2 -10.97 0.46 6.76
N ARG A 3 -10.85 0.11 5.48
CA ARG A 3 -11.40 -1.13 4.92
C ARG A 3 -10.61 -1.56 3.68
N GLU A 4 -10.84 -2.77 3.21
CA GLU A 4 -10.40 -3.17 1.88
C GLU A 4 -11.21 -2.46 0.81
N ALA A 5 -10.58 -2.21 -0.34
CA ALA A 5 -11.23 -1.59 -1.48
C ALA A 5 -12.30 -2.53 -2.08
N VAL A 6 -13.37 -1.93 -2.57
CA VAL A 6 -14.41 -2.62 -3.34
C VAL A 6 -14.35 -2.18 -4.80
N TYR A 7 -15.06 -2.90 -5.66
CA TYR A 7 -15.00 -2.70 -7.11
C TYR A 7 -15.27 -1.24 -7.53
N GLU A 8 -16.19 -0.57 -6.85
CA GLU A 8 -16.62 0.80 -7.13
C GLU A 8 -15.57 1.86 -6.77
N ASP A 9 -14.55 1.52 -6.00
CA ASP A 9 -13.54 2.47 -5.52
C ASP A 9 -12.50 2.87 -6.59
N LEU A 10 -12.45 2.19 -7.74
CA LEU A 10 -11.38 2.35 -8.73
C LEU A 10 -11.11 3.81 -9.10
N LYS A 11 -12.16 4.57 -9.38
CA LYS A 11 -12.02 5.96 -9.81
C LYS A 11 -11.34 6.82 -8.74
N GLU A 12 -11.80 6.73 -7.50
CA GLU A 12 -11.23 7.50 -6.40
C GLU A 12 -9.78 7.08 -6.08
N ILE A 13 -9.47 5.80 -6.22
CA ILE A 13 -8.09 5.30 -6.04
C ILE A 13 -7.17 5.86 -7.11
N LEU A 14 -7.59 5.88 -8.38
CA LEU A 14 -6.80 6.45 -9.46
C LEU A 14 -6.59 7.96 -9.27
N GLU A 15 -7.59 8.68 -8.82
CA GLU A 15 -7.47 10.10 -8.45
C GLU A 15 -6.49 10.30 -7.28
N LEU A 16 -6.55 9.45 -6.26
CA LEU A 16 -5.63 9.48 -5.12
C LEU A 16 -4.16 9.29 -5.56
N TYR A 17 -3.91 8.42 -6.54
CA TYR A 17 -2.56 8.14 -7.02
C TYR A 17 -1.88 9.32 -7.72
N LEU A 18 -2.63 10.35 -8.13
CA LEU A 18 -2.04 11.61 -8.59
C LEU A 18 -1.24 12.31 -7.48
N ASP A 19 -1.58 12.07 -6.22
CA ASP A 19 -0.83 12.56 -5.06
C ASP A 19 0.36 11.66 -4.66
N LEU A 20 0.52 10.52 -5.32
CA LEU A 20 1.65 9.62 -5.11
C LEU A 20 2.81 9.99 -6.05
N HIS A 21 2.73 9.61 -7.31
CA HIS A 21 3.75 9.92 -8.33
C HIS A 21 3.19 9.86 -9.77
N GLU A 22 1.91 9.59 -9.92
CA GLU A 22 1.29 9.56 -11.25
C GLU A 22 1.00 10.98 -11.74
N LYS A 23 1.12 11.19 -13.05
CA LYS A 23 0.88 12.50 -13.69
C LYS A 23 -0.53 12.62 -14.25
N GLU A 24 -1.15 11.49 -14.57
CA GLU A 24 -2.46 11.43 -15.22
C GLU A 24 -3.19 10.16 -14.80
N ILE A 25 -4.51 10.19 -14.91
CA ILE A 25 -5.36 9.01 -14.71
C ILE A 25 -5.32 8.19 -16.01
N PRO A 26 -5.10 6.87 -15.95
CA PRO A 26 -5.12 6.03 -17.14
C PRO A 26 -6.50 6.06 -17.81
N GLU A 27 -6.49 5.99 -19.15
CA GLU A 27 -7.73 5.91 -19.92
C GLU A 27 -8.49 4.61 -19.61
N GLU A 28 -9.80 4.68 -19.66
CA GLU A 28 -10.65 3.49 -19.55
C GLU A 28 -10.32 2.52 -20.68
N SER A 29 -10.08 1.25 -20.33
CA SER A 29 -9.71 0.22 -21.29
C SER A 29 -10.03 -1.17 -20.73
N GLU A 30 -10.09 -2.17 -21.62
CA GLU A 30 -10.21 -3.57 -21.20
C GLU A 30 -9.02 -4.01 -20.36
N HIS A 31 -7.83 -3.46 -20.63
CA HIS A 31 -6.64 -3.77 -19.86
C HIS A 31 -6.75 -3.26 -18.42
N LEU A 32 -7.15 -1.99 -18.23
CA LEU A 32 -7.38 -1.44 -16.89
C LEU A 32 -8.40 -2.26 -16.10
N GLU A 33 -9.51 -2.60 -16.74
CA GLU A 33 -10.56 -3.39 -16.12
C GLU A 33 -10.07 -4.80 -15.73
N SER A 34 -9.29 -5.44 -16.59
CA SER A 34 -8.70 -6.76 -16.33
C SER A 34 -7.75 -6.73 -15.14
N VAL A 35 -6.87 -5.73 -15.08
CA VAL A 35 -5.93 -5.56 -13.96
C VAL A 35 -6.68 -5.27 -12.66
N TRP A 36 -7.71 -4.41 -12.72
CA TRP A 36 -8.52 -4.09 -11.55
C TRP A 36 -9.21 -5.33 -10.98
N ARG A 37 -9.83 -6.15 -11.86
CA ARG A 37 -10.44 -7.42 -11.44
C ARG A 37 -9.43 -8.36 -10.80
N GLN A 38 -8.23 -8.46 -11.38
CA GLN A 38 -7.16 -9.28 -10.82
C GLN A 38 -6.81 -8.82 -9.40
N ILE A 39 -6.66 -7.52 -9.18
CA ILE A 39 -6.34 -6.96 -7.85
C ILE A 39 -7.45 -7.28 -6.85
N ILE A 40 -8.70 -7.02 -7.20
CA ILE A 40 -9.85 -7.18 -6.29
C ILE A 40 -10.13 -8.64 -5.95
N THR A 41 -9.82 -9.57 -6.85
CA THR A 41 -10.13 -11.00 -6.67
C THR A 41 -8.95 -11.81 -6.13
N ASP A 42 -7.74 -11.27 -6.12
CA ASP A 42 -6.56 -11.95 -5.59
C ASP A 42 -6.59 -11.97 -4.06
N LYS A 43 -6.72 -13.16 -3.49
CA LYS A 43 -6.77 -13.35 -2.03
C LYS A 43 -5.50 -12.92 -1.28
N ASN A 44 -4.39 -12.74 -1.97
CA ASN A 44 -3.11 -12.31 -1.39
C ASN A 44 -2.80 -10.83 -1.65
N HIS A 45 -3.68 -10.12 -2.33
CA HIS A 45 -3.51 -8.71 -2.68
C HIS A 45 -4.58 -7.88 -1.97
N TYR A 46 -4.18 -7.11 -0.98
CA TYR A 46 -5.07 -6.26 -0.19
C TYR A 46 -4.82 -4.80 -0.56
N LEU A 47 -5.77 -4.19 -1.25
CA LEU A 47 -5.78 -2.76 -1.46
C LEU A 47 -6.63 -2.14 -0.35
N ILE A 48 -5.97 -1.40 0.54
CA ILE A 48 -6.55 -0.86 1.77
C ILE A 48 -6.82 0.62 1.57
N VAL A 49 -8.01 1.07 1.93
CA VAL A 49 -8.42 2.46 1.81
C VAL A 49 -8.90 3.02 3.15
N ASN A 50 -8.63 4.29 3.39
CA ASN A 50 -9.18 5.04 4.51
C ASN A 50 -10.20 6.05 3.99
N VAL A 51 -11.44 5.89 4.41
CA VAL A 51 -12.58 6.70 3.97
C VAL A 51 -12.95 7.71 5.07
N GLN A 52 -12.98 8.98 4.72
CA GLN A 52 -13.39 10.08 5.57
C GLN A 52 -14.42 10.92 4.82
N GLN A 53 -15.56 11.20 5.44
CA GLN A 53 -16.65 12.00 4.83
C GLN A 53 -17.01 11.49 3.42
N ASP A 54 -17.21 10.18 3.31
CA ASP A 54 -17.55 9.47 2.06
C ASP A 54 -16.51 9.63 0.93
N ARG A 55 -15.27 9.95 1.27
CA ARG A 55 -14.17 10.10 0.32
C ARG A 55 -12.96 9.28 0.75
N ILE A 56 -12.32 8.62 -0.22
CA ILE A 56 -11.04 7.93 0.01
C ILE A 56 -9.94 8.99 0.14
N VAL A 57 -9.31 9.04 1.31
CA VAL A 57 -8.30 10.06 1.63
C VAL A 57 -6.90 9.48 1.78
N SER A 58 -6.77 8.17 2.01
CA SER A 58 -5.48 7.50 2.14
C SER A 58 -5.60 6.05 1.70
N SER A 59 -4.49 5.46 1.29
CA SER A 59 -4.45 4.07 0.83
C SER A 59 -3.06 3.48 1.00
N CYS A 60 -2.99 2.16 1.08
CA CYS A 60 -1.79 1.38 0.84
C CYS A 60 -2.17 0.03 0.24
N VAL A 61 -1.17 -0.62 -0.36
CA VAL A 61 -1.29 -1.99 -0.86
C VAL A 61 -0.49 -2.91 0.05
N CYS A 62 -1.06 -4.05 0.42
CA CYS A 62 -0.39 -5.10 1.16
C CYS A 62 -0.50 -6.40 0.38
N VAL A 63 0.63 -6.98 0.01
CA VAL A 63 0.69 -8.26 -0.70
C VAL A 63 1.28 -9.31 0.22
N ILE A 64 0.59 -10.44 0.36
CA ILE A 64 1.07 -11.60 1.11
C ILE A 64 1.79 -12.52 0.14
N ILE A 65 3.07 -12.77 0.41
CA ILE A 65 3.93 -13.57 -0.46
C ILE A 65 4.20 -14.91 0.21
N PRO A 66 3.74 -16.03 -0.40
CA PRO A 66 4.08 -17.37 0.07
C PRO A 66 5.59 -17.58 0.11
N ASN A 67 6.07 -18.31 1.11
CA ASN A 67 7.50 -18.45 1.33
C ASN A 67 7.82 -19.80 1.99
N LEU A 68 8.96 -20.38 1.64
CA LEU A 68 9.41 -21.68 2.16
C LEU A 68 10.32 -21.56 3.38
N THR A 69 10.99 -20.43 3.56
CA THR A 69 11.85 -20.19 4.72
C THR A 69 11.05 -19.85 5.98
N ARG A 70 11.70 -19.75 7.11
CA ARG A 70 11.05 -19.38 8.38
C ARG A 70 9.89 -20.33 8.74
N ASN A 71 10.12 -21.63 8.58
CA ASN A 71 9.13 -22.65 8.83
C ASN A 71 7.86 -22.50 7.98
N VAL A 72 8.06 -22.25 6.69
CA VAL A 72 7.00 -22.09 5.66
C VAL A 72 6.06 -20.91 5.96
N ARG A 73 6.57 -19.87 6.61
CA ARG A 73 5.78 -18.68 6.91
C ARG A 73 5.87 -17.65 5.77
N PRO A 74 4.74 -17.05 5.37
CA PRO A 74 4.71 -15.98 4.38
C PRO A 74 5.30 -14.68 4.94
N TYR A 75 5.46 -13.70 4.07
CA TYR A 75 5.78 -12.33 4.44
C TYR A 75 4.90 -11.34 3.67
N ALA A 76 4.83 -10.11 4.15
CA ALA A 76 4.03 -9.07 3.54
C ALA A 76 4.92 -7.99 2.90
N PHE A 77 4.47 -7.45 1.78
CA PHE A 77 5.11 -6.33 1.10
C PHE A 77 4.11 -5.18 0.97
N ILE A 78 4.53 -3.99 1.39
CA ILE A 78 3.69 -2.78 1.37
C ILE A 78 4.12 -1.90 0.20
N GLU A 79 3.16 -1.44 -0.58
CA GLU A 79 3.35 -0.55 -1.73
C GLU A 79 2.30 0.57 -1.75
N ASN A 80 2.57 1.59 -2.54
CA ASN A 80 1.63 2.67 -2.87
C ASN A 80 0.99 3.32 -1.63
N VAL A 81 1.82 3.66 -0.65
CA VAL A 81 1.37 4.40 0.54
C VAL A 81 1.16 5.87 0.16
N VAL A 82 -0.06 6.33 0.25
CA VAL A 82 -0.43 7.68 -0.20
C VAL A 82 -1.55 8.26 0.65
N THR A 83 -1.51 9.58 0.85
CA THR A 83 -2.60 10.36 1.45
C THR A 83 -2.82 11.61 0.61
N LEU A 84 -4.08 11.96 0.35
CA LEU A 84 -4.44 13.22 -0.31
C LEU A 84 -3.76 14.40 0.39
N SER A 85 -3.22 15.33 -0.39
CA SER A 85 -2.42 16.45 0.11
C SER A 85 -3.13 17.25 1.21
N GLY A 86 -4.42 17.51 1.05
CA GLY A 86 -5.24 18.23 2.03
C GLY A 86 -5.58 17.44 3.31
N PHE A 87 -5.21 16.16 3.37
CA PHE A 87 -5.53 15.26 4.50
C PHE A 87 -4.28 14.72 5.19
N ARG A 88 -3.10 15.16 4.80
CA ARG A 88 -1.83 14.73 5.40
C ARG A 88 -1.68 15.20 6.84
N GLY A 89 -0.85 14.49 7.61
CA GLY A 89 -0.56 14.85 9.01
C GLY A 89 -1.68 14.56 10.00
N ARG A 90 -2.66 13.74 9.62
CA ARG A 90 -3.81 13.40 10.46
C ARG A 90 -3.85 11.92 10.87
N GLY A 91 -2.81 11.15 10.55
CA GLY A 91 -2.71 9.74 10.93
C GLY A 91 -3.37 8.74 9.98
N TYR A 92 -3.98 9.17 8.88
CA TYR A 92 -4.74 8.28 7.99
C TYR A 92 -3.89 7.20 7.32
N ALA A 93 -2.64 7.53 6.93
CA ALA A 93 -1.72 6.53 6.40
C ALA A 93 -1.29 5.53 7.50
N THR A 94 -1.08 5.98 8.72
CA THR A 94 -0.79 5.10 9.86
C THR A 94 -1.91 4.09 10.08
N GLU A 95 -3.16 4.55 10.02
CA GLU A 95 -4.32 3.66 10.16
C GLU A 95 -4.35 2.59 9.04
N CYS A 96 -4.00 2.95 7.79
CA CYS A 96 -3.88 1.98 6.70
C CYS A 96 -2.77 0.96 6.97
N LEU A 97 -1.59 1.42 7.43
CA LEU A 97 -0.47 0.54 7.76
C LEU A 97 -0.78 -0.39 8.94
N ASP A 98 -1.50 0.10 9.95
CA ASP A 98 -1.94 -0.73 11.08
C ASP A 98 -2.95 -1.80 10.63
N TYR A 99 -3.85 -1.46 9.72
CA TYR A 99 -4.77 -2.42 9.11
C TYR A 99 -3.99 -3.51 8.33
N ALA A 100 -3.00 -3.10 7.54
CA ALA A 100 -2.12 -4.03 6.82
C ALA A 100 -1.35 -4.94 7.78
N ARG A 101 -0.88 -4.41 8.90
CA ARG A 101 -0.21 -5.20 9.94
C ARG A 101 -1.14 -6.27 10.50
N ASN A 102 -2.39 -5.93 10.80
CA ASN A 102 -3.37 -6.90 11.28
C ASN A 102 -3.59 -8.03 10.25
N ILE A 103 -3.66 -7.70 8.95
CA ILE A 103 -3.75 -8.71 7.88
C ILE A 103 -2.52 -9.62 7.91
N ALA A 104 -1.32 -9.04 8.01
CA ALA A 104 -0.08 -9.81 8.04
C ALA A 104 -0.03 -10.76 9.25
N GLU A 105 -0.43 -10.30 10.43
CA GLU A 105 -0.51 -11.12 11.65
C GLU A 105 -1.51 -12.28 11.50
N GLN A 106 -2.69 -12.00 10.93
CA GLN A 106 -3.71 -13.03 10.68
C GLN A 106 -3.26 -14.08 9.66
N ASN A 107 -2.37 -13.71 8.74
CA ASN A 107 -1.78 -14.62 7.77
C ASN A 107 -0.48 -15.28 8.26
N ASN A 108 -0.11 -15.09 9.53
CA ASN A 108 1.11 -15.64 10.12
C ASN A 108 2.41 -15.18 9.42
N CYS A 109 2.41 -13.97 8.86
CA CYS A 109 3.63 -13.41 8.27
C CYS A 109 4.73 -13.21 9.31
N TYR A 110 5.99 -13.49 8.92
CA TYR A 110 7.11 -13.29 9.85
C TYR A 110 7.72 -11.89 9.74
N LYS A 111 7.42 -11.15 8.68
CA LYS A 111 7.85 -9.76 8.49
C LYS A 111 6.94 -9.01 7.54
N MET A 112 7.02 -7.69 7.59
CA MET A 112 6.49 -6.77 6.58
C MET A 112 7.64 -5.89 6.08
N MET A 113 7.67 -5.62 4.78
CA MET A 113 8.68 -4.77 4.15
C MET A 113 8.03 -3.69 3.31
N LEU A 114 8.73 -2.58 3.17
CA LEU A 114 8.41 -1.55 2.19
C LEU A 114 9.70 -0.88 1.71
N LEU A 115 9.61 -0.23 0.54
CA LEU A 115 10.65 0.64 0.03
C LEU A 115 10.07 2.05 -0.13
N THR A 116 10.90 3.06 0.10
CA THR A 116 10.52 4.44 -0.19
C THR A 116 11.62 5.14 -0.98
N GLY A 117 11.24 5.89 -2.00
CA GLY A 117 12.15 6.79 -2.71
C GLY A 117 12.42 8.09 -1.97
N ALA A 118 11.65 8.38 -0.91
CA ALA A 118 11.82 9.59 -0.12
C ALA A 118 13.13 9.55 0.68
N LYS A 119 13.84 10.68 0.69
CA LYS A 119 15.09 10.85 1.44
C LYS A 119 14.93 11.86 2.58
N ASP A 120 13.79 12.54 2.65
CA ASP A 120 13.52 13.53 3.68
C ASP A 120 13.29 12.89 5.04
N GLN A 121 13.78 13.54 6.08
CA GLN A 121 13.75 13.03 7.44
C GLN A 121 12.30 12.83 7.94
N LYS A 122 11.38 13.69 7.54
CA LYS A 122 9.97 13.61 7.94
C LYS A 122 9.33 12.29 7.50
N THR A 123 9.53 11.87 6.25
CA THR A 123 9.00 10.60 5.73
C THR A 123 9.69 9.40 6.38
N LEU A 124 11.02 9.45 6.53
CA LEU A 124 11.77 8.37 7.18
C LEU A 124 11.32 8.20 8.65
N ASP A 125 11.13 9.28 9.37
CA ASP A 125 10.64 9.24 10.75
C ASP A 125 9.20 8.72 10.83
N PHE A 126 8.37 9.04 9.83
CA PHE A 126 7.01 8.51 9.74
C PHE A 126 7.02 6.98 9.72
N TYR A 127 7.83 6.35 8.85
CA TYR A 127 7.90 4.90 8.79
C TYR A 127 8.52 4.28 10.05
N LYS A 128 9.49 4.93 10.67
CA LYS A 128 10.04 4.48 11.96
C LYS A 128 8.98 4.48 13.06
N ARG A 129 8.17 5.54 13.15
CA ARG A 129 7.05 5.60 14.10
C ARG A 129 5.99 4.54 13.82
N ALA A 130 5.81 4.16 12.54
CA ALA A 130 4.89 3.10 12.16
C ALA A 130 5.43 1.68 12.47
N GLY A 131 6.65 1.57 13.02
CA GLY A 131 7.24 0.31 13.46
C GLY A 131 8.25 -0.31 12.50
N TYR A 132 8.58 0.37 11.40
CA TYR A 132 9.58 -0.11 10.44
C TYR A 132 10.98 0.38 10.82
N ASN A 133 12.01 -0.40 10.47
CA ASN A 133 13.39 0.03 10.63
C ASN A 133 14.12 -0.06 9.28
N SER A 134 15.13 0.78 9.11
CA SER A 134 15.95 0.82 7.91
C SER A 134 17.36 0.25 8.12
N GLU A 135 17.58 -0.43 9.26
CA GLU A 135 18.90 -0.92 9.65
C GLU A 135 19.13 -2.39 9.30
N ASP A 136 18.08 -3.23 9.29
CA ASP A 136 18.23 -4.68 9.08
C ASP A 136 18.51 -5.07 7.64
N LYS A 137 18.05 -4.30 6.67
CA LYS A 137 18.15 -4.64 5.23
C LYS A 137 18.53 -3.43 4.40
N THR A 138 19.27 -3.69 3.33
CA THR A 138 19.54 -2.71 2.26
C THR A 138 18.68 -3.04 1.06
N ALA A 139 17.98 -2.05 0.53
CA ALA A 139 17.16 -2.22 -0.66
C ALA A 139 18.00 -2.00 -1.93
N PHE A 140 17.78 -2.85 -2.92
CA PHE A 140 18.30 -2.70 -4.27
C PHE A 140 17.15 -2.65 -5.24
N ILE A 141 17.20 -1.75 -6.22
CA ILE A 141 16.20 -1.63 -7.26
C ILE A 141 16.85 -1.65 -8.64
N GLN A 142 16.22 -2.34 -9.57
CA GLN A 142 16.61 -2.33 -10.98
C GLN A 142 15.39 -1.97 -11.82
N TRP A 143 15.44 -0.82 -12.45
CA TRP A 143 14.37 -0.38 -13.34
C TRP A 143 14.41 -1.17 -14.65
N ILE A 144 13.27 -1.71 -15.08
CA ILE A 144 13.17 -2.44 -16.35
C ILE A 144 12.72 -1.47 -17.45
N LYS A 145 11.65 -0.74 -17.23
CA LYS A 145 11.15 0.31 -18.11
C LYS A 145 10.49 1.39 -17.25
N PRO A 146 11.29 2.29 -16.73
CA PRO A 146 10.78 3.34 -15.86
C PRO A 146 9.91 4.36 -16.59
#